data_b0a852c0fa4b4f5d8cad968a3ee34ec3
#
_entry.id   b0a852c0fa4b4f5d8cad968a3ee34ec3
#
_cell.length_a   1.000
_cell.length_b   1.000
_cell.length_c   1.000
_cell.angle_alpha   90.00
_cell.angle_beta   90.00
_cell.angle_gamma   90.00
#
_symmetry.space_group_name_H-M   'P 1'
#
loop_
_entity.id
_entity.type
_entity.pdbx_description
1 polymer ?
#
loop_
_entity_poly.entity_id
_entity_poly.type
_entity_poly.pdbx_seq_one_letter_code
_entity_poly.pdbx_strand_id
1 'polypeptide(L)'
;MHKAGFVNIVGNPNVGKSTLMGMFARNTKADINVIALIGERGREVREFIERDLGEEGMKRSVVVVATSDKPALERNKAAKTATAIAEYFRDQGKDVLLMMDSLTRFSMAQREIGLASGEPPVTRGYPPSVYSEMPKLLERAGRARVGSITGLYTVLVDGEDFNEPITDTARSILDGHIMLTRKLANKNHYPAIDVLQSISRCMSMVTDKAHRAAAGKLKNIMATYNEAEDLINIGAYKKGSNPNIDNAISKIGAVNDFLLQTTDEKYDFNQTVEMLEGLFEG
;
A
#
# COMPACT_ATOMS: atom_id res chain seq x y z
N MET A 1 6.23 -13.32 17.65
CA MET A 1 7.18 -13.63 16.56
C MET A 1 6.94 -12.59 15.47
N HIS A 2 7.78 -11.55 15.36
CA HIS A 2 7.61 -10.51 14.34
C HIS A 2 7.85 -11.13 12.96
N LYS A 3 6.87 -11.01 12.08
CA LYS A 3 6.98 -11.46 10.69
C LYS A 3 7.13 -10.18 9.83
N ALA A 4 8.27 -10.04 9.18
CA ALA A 4 8.47 -9.02 8.18
C ALA A 4 7.79 -9.47 6.88
N GLY A 5 7.29 -8.51 6.12
CA GLY A 5 6.65 -8.73 4.82
C GLY A 5 6.86 -7.53 3.90
N PHE A 6 6.51 -7.68 2.64
CA PHE A 6 6.55 -6.58 1.69
C PHE A 6 5.16 -6.36 1.10
N VAL A 7 4.70 -5.13 1.14
CA VAL A 7 3.37 -4.75 0.66
C VAL A 7 3.47 -3.63 -0.35
N ASN A 8 2.65 -3.72 -1.37
CA ASN A 8 2.53 -2.69 -2.38
C ASN A 8 1.29 -1.84 -2.13
N ILE A 9 1.43 -0.52 -2.16
CA ILE A 9 0.31 0.42 -2.15
C ILE A 9 0.10 0.90 -3.58
N VAL A 10 -0.91 0.38 -4.23
CA VAL A 10 -1.23 0.65 -5.63
C VAL A 10 -2.37 1.65 -5.72
N GLY A 11 -2.24 2.67 -6.55
CA GLY A 11 -3.35 3.59 -6.75
C GLY A 11 -3.01 4.75 -7.67
N ASN A 12 -4.07 5.40 -8.13
CA ASN A 12 -4.01 6.59 -8.95
C ASN A 12 -3.35 7.77 -8.20
N PRO A 13 -2.89 8.81 -8.90
CA PRO A 13 -2.56 10.07 -8.28
C PRO A 13 -3.73 10.64 -7.45
N ASN A 14 -3.42 11.29 -6.31
CA ASN A 14 -4.39 11.99 -5.46
C ASN A 14 -5.47 11.12 -4.78
N VAL A 15 -5.18 9.86 -4.47
CA VAL A 15 -6.08 8.98 -3.70
C VAL A 15 -5.62 8.79 -2.24
N GLY A 16 -4.73 9.65 -1.73
CA GLY A 16 -4.30 9.65 -0.33
C GLY A 16 -3.11 8.73 -0.01
N LYS A 17 -2.29 8.32 -1.00
CA LYS A 17 -1.10 7.46 -0.76
C LYS A 17 -0.12 8.05 0.26
N SER A 18 0.30 9.29 0.07
CA SER A 18 1.27 9.96 0.95
C SER A 18 0.71 10.15 2.35
N THR A 19 -0.57 10.51 2.47
CA THR A 19 -1.27 10.60 3.77
C THR A 19 -1.27 9.26 4.49
N LEU A 20 -1.61 8.17 3.79
CA LEU A 20 -1.61 6.83 4.35
C LEU A 20 -0.20 6.41 4.78
N MET A 21 0.83 6.72 4.00
CA MET A 21 2.23 6.48 4.38
C MET A 21 2.63 7.27 5.64
N GLY A 22 2.19 8.52 5.76
CA GLY A 22 2.39 9.33 6.95
C GLY A 22 1.73 8.71 8.19
N MET A 23 0.50 8.22 8.06
CA MET A 23 -0.19 7.48 9.13
C MET A 23 0.60 6.23 9.55
N PHE A 24 1.11 5.46 8.61
CA PHE A 24 1.96 4.29 8.92
C PHE A 24 3.25 4.71 9.63
N ALA A 25 3.95 5.73 9.15
CA ALA A 25 5.18 6.22 9.76
C ALA A 25 5.00 6.67 11.21
N ARG A 26 3.90 7.38 11.50
CA ARG A 26 3.60 7.87 12.86
C ARG A 26 3.17 6.75 13.81
N ASN A 27 2.44 5.76 13.31
CA ASN A 27 1.74 4.78 14.16
C ASN A 27 2.38 3.38 14.18
N THR A 28 3.40 3.12 13.35
CA THR A 28 4.09 1.81 13.34
C THR A 28 4.78 1.51 14.66
N LYS A 29 4.85 0.21 14.99
CA LYS A 29 5.65 -0.31 16.11
C LYS A 29 7.12 -0.58 15.74
N ALA A 30 7.52 -0.32 14.49
CA ALA A 30 8.92 -0.45 14.07
C ALA A 30 9.82 0.49 14.89
N ASP A 31 11.06 0.07 15.14
CA ASP A 31 12.05 0.87 15.88
C ASP A 31 12.41 2.13 15.11
N ILE A 32 12.52 2.01 13.78
CA ILE A 32 12.92 3.10 12.89
C ILE A 32 12.21 3.02 11.54
N ASN A 33 11.93 4.18 10.97
CA ASN A 33 11.44 4.30 9.60
C ASN A 33 12.58 4.73 8.68
N VAL A 34 12.64 4.13 7.50
CA VAL A 34 13.46 4.62 6.39
C VAL A 34 12.53 4.96 5.25
N ILE A 35 12.49 6.22 4.87
CA ILE A 35 11.52 6.75 3.90
C ILE A 35 12.28 7.23 2.66
N ALA A 36 12.03 6.61 1.52
CA ALA A 36 12.64 6.98 0.24
C ALA A 36 11.60 7.73 -0.62
N LEU A 37 11.82 9.02 -0.85
CA LEU A 37 11.00 9.86 -1.72
C LEU A 37 11.73 10.02 -3.07
N ILE A 38 11.32 9.20 -4.05
CA ILE A 38 12.03 9.05 -5.33
C ILE A 38 11.20 9.63 -6.46
N GLY A 39 11.71 10.68 -7.09
CA GLY A 39 11.09 11.32 -8.24
C GLY A 39 9.84 12.15 -7.89
N GLU A 40 9.62 12.45 -6.63
CA GLU A 40 8.56 13.33 -6.19
C GLU A 40 8.96 14.81 -6.35
N ARG A 41 7.97 15.72 -6.43
CA ARG A 41 8.24 17.15 -6.54
C ARG A 41 8.71 17.71 -5.20
N GLY A 42 9.64 18.66 -5.23
CA GLY A 42 10.19 19.27 -4.00
C GLY A 42 9.11 19.83 -3.05
N ARG A 43 7.98 20.35 -3.59
CA ARG A 43 6.85 20.80 -2.77
C ARG A 43 6.16 19.64 -2.06
N GLU A 44 5.92 18.54 -2.76
CA GLU A 44 5.27 17.35 -2.21
C GLU A 44 6.14 16.69 -1.13
N VAL A 45 7.45 16.68 -1.34
CA VAL A 45 8.44 16.23 -0.33
C VAL A 45 8.34 17.06 0.95
N ARG A 46 8.28 18.40 0.82
CA ARG A 46 8.16 19.29 1.97
C ARG A 46 6.83 19.08 2.70
N GLU A 47 5.72 19.04 1.96
CA GLU A 47 4.38 18.79 2.54
C GLU A 47 4.34 17.46 3.29
N PHE A 48 4.92 16.41 2.74
CA PHE A 48 5.01 15.11 3.40
C PHE A 48 5.80 15.18 4.73
N ILE A 49 6.98 15.81 4.71
CA ILE A 49 7.84 15.90 5.90
C ILE A 49 7.19 16.75 6.99
N GLU A 50 6.66 17.92 6.62
CA GLU A 50 6.14 18.90 7.59
C GLU A 50 4.75 18.51 8.11
N ARG A 51 3.85 18.03 7.24
CA ARG A 51 2.45 17.75 7.58
C ARG A 51 2.19 16.27 7.86
N ASP A 52 2.57 15.38 6.93
CA ASP A 52 2.17 13.98 7.00
C ASP A 52 3.05 13.18 7.96
N LEU A 53 4.35 13.43 7.98
CA LEU A 53 5.30 12.81 8.91
C LEU A 53 5.35 13.55 10.26
N GLY A 54 5.48 14.88 10.20
CA GLY A 54 5.54 15.77 11.37
C GLY A 54 6.78 15.54 12.26
N GLU A 55 6.91 16.33 13.32
CA GLU A 55 8.07 16.25 14.23
C GLU A 55 8.20 14.88 14.91
N GLU A 56 7.11 14.29 15.36
CA GLU A 56 7.12 13.00 16.05
C GLU A 56 7.55 11.86 15.12
N GLY A 57 7.06 11.87 13.88
CA GLY A 57 7.48 10.90 12.87
C GLY A 57 8.97 11.07 12.51
N MET A 58 9.46 12.30 12.42
CA MET A 58 10.86 12.60 12.11
C MET A 58 11.85 12.11 13.17
N LYS A 59 11.49 12.10 14.46
CA LYS A 59 12.38 11.66 15.55
C LYS A 59 12.88 10.23 15.38
N ARG A 60 12.15 9.40 14.66
CA ARG A 60 12.50 7.99 14.41
C ARG A 60 12.57 7.64 12.93
N SER A 61 12.84 8.62 12.09
CA SER A 61 12.85 8.43 10.64
C SER A 61 14.15 8.91 10.02
N VAL A 62 14.62 8.19 9.00
CA VAL A 62 15.62 8.64 8.04
C VAL A 62 14.90 8.87 6.72
N VAL A 63 15.02 10.07 6.17
CA VAL A 63 14.39 10.42 4.90
C VAL A 63 15.45 10.59 3.81
N VAL A 64 15.36 9.79 2.76
CA VAL A 64 16.22 9.84 1.59
C VAL A 64 15.41 10.44 0.44
N VAL A 65 15.89 11.54 -0.11
CA VAL A 65 15.18 12.31 -1.14
C VAL A 65 15.97 12.39 -2.43
N ALA A 66 15.33 12.07 -3.55
CA ALA A 66 15.80 12.41 -4.88
C ALA A 66 14.60 12.90 -5.71
N THR A 67 14.45 14.21 -5.82
CA THR A 67 13.31 14.87 -6.46
C THR A 67 13.27 14.64 -7.98
N SER A 68 12.14 14.96 -8.61
CA SER A 68 11.89 14.71 -10.04
C SER A 68 12.85 15.47 -10.97
N ASP A 69 13.47 16.55 -10.52
CA ASP A 69 14.48 17.34 -11.25
C ASP A 69 15.88 16.71 -11.22
N LYS A 70 16.10 15.67 -10.38
CA LYS A 70 17.40 15.00 -10.30
C LYS A 70 17.63 14.04 -11.46
N PRO A 71 18.90 13.85 -11.91
CA PRO A 71 19.25 12.87 -12.93
C PRO A 71 18.75 11.45 -12.58
N ALA A 72 18.47 10.66 -13.61
CA ALA A 72 17.98 9.30 -13.44
C ALA A 72 18.90 8.43 -12.57
N LEU A 73 20.22 8.60 -12.70
CA LEU A 73 21.19 7.85 -11.91
C LEU A 73 21.12 8.19 -10.41
N GLU A 74 20.87 9.46 -10.05
CA GLU A 74 20.68 9.85 -8.65
C GLU A 74 19.39 9.28 -8.09
N ARG A 75 18.28 9.35 -8.84
CA ARG A 75 16.99 8.76 -8.45
C ARG A 75 17.09 7.25 -8.24
N ASN A 76 17.77 6.54 -9.13
CA ASN A 76 18.02 5.10 -9.00
C ASN A 76 18.89 4.78 -7.77
N LYS A 77 19.98 5.50 -7.59
CA LYS A 77 20.89 5.30 -6.44
C LYS A 77 20.20 5.63 -5.12
N ALA A 78 19.36 6.65 -5.06
CA ALA A 78 18.65 7.02 -3.82
C ALA A 78 17.76 5.89 -3.30
N ALA A 79 17.05 5.17 -4.17
CA ALA A 79 16.27 3.99 -3.78
C ALA A 79 17.16 2.89 -3.19
N LYS A 80 18.30 2.61 -3.81
CA LYS A 80 19.27 1.61 -3.34
C LYS A 80 19.95 2.05 -2.04
N THR A 81 20.21 3.34 -1.87
CA THR A 81 20.80 3.92 -0.65
C THR A 81 19.82 3.82 0.52
N ALA A 82 18.54 4.17 0.32
CA ALA A 82 17.52 4.01 1.35
C ALA A 82 17.41 2.54 1.81
N THR A 83 17.42 1.62 0.86
CA THR A 83 17.41 0.19 1.19
C THR A 83 18.65 -0.23 1.98
N ALA A 84 19.84 0.26 1.60
CA ALA A 84 21.09 -0.02 2.34
C ALA A 84 21.08 0.57 3.76
N ILE A 85 20.47 1.74 3.96
CA ILE A 85 20.27 2.32 5.30
C ILE A 85 19.32 1.43 6.14
N ALA A 86 18.25 0.92 5.53
CA ALA A 86 17.35 0.00 6.20
C ALA A 86 18.07 -1.31 6.60
N GLU A 87 18.90 -1.85 5.72
CA GLU A 87 19.75 -3.02 6.02
C GLU A 87 20.72 -2.77 7.17
N TYR A 88 21.34 -1.58 7.21
CA TYR A 88 22.24 -1.20 8.30
C TYR A 88 21.56 -1.27 9.67
N PHE A 89 20.35 -0.76 9.79
CA PHE A 89 19.61 -0.83 11.04
C PHE A 89 19.10 -2.24 11.35
N ARG A 90 18.62 -2.98 10.33
CA ARG A 90 18.23 -4.37 10.46
C ARG A 90 19.36 -5.22 11.02
N ASP A 91 20.59 -5.04 10.52
CA ASP A 91 21.77 -5.82 10.93
C ASP A 91 22.22 -5.50 12.36
N GLN A 92 21.74 -4.40 12.94
CA GLN A 92 21.82 -4.09 14.37
C GLN A 92 20.69 -4.70 15.21
N GLY A 93 19.85 -5.54 14.64
CA GLY A 93 18.74 -6.21 15.32
C GLY A 93 17.47 -5.37 15.43
N LYS A 94 17.36 -4.27 14.67
CA LYS A 94 16.16 -3.39 14.66
C LYS A 94 15.07 -3.92 13.73
N ASP A 95 13.83 -3.65 14.12
CA ASP A 95 12.68 -3.77 13.22
C ASP A 95 12.50 -2.45 12.46
N VAL A 96 12.72 -2.51 11.14
CA VAL A 96 12.73 -1.34 10.27
C VAL A 96 11.46 -1.32 9.40
N LEU A 97 10.82 -0.17 9.30
CA LEU A 97 9.80 0.10 8.27
C LEU A 97 10.46 0.86 7.12
N LEU A 98 10.65 0.20 5.99
CA LEU A 98 11.11 0.83 4.74
C LEU A 98 9.89 1.23 3.90
N MET A 99 9.73 2.52 3.66
CA MET A 99 8.70 3.05 2.75
C MET A 99 9.35 3.70 1.55
N MET A 100 8.89 3.37 0.34
CA MET A 100 9.44 3.93 -0.91
C MET A 100 8.32 4.51 -1.78
N ASP A 101 8.34 5.80 -1.95
CA ASP A 101 7.45 6.55 -2.86
C ASP A 101 8.28 7.21 -3.98
N SER A 102 8.29 6.65 -5.17
CA SER A 102 7.56 5.49 -5.62
C SER A 102 8.45 4.51 -6.41
N LEU A 103 8.06 3.24 -6.39
CA LEU A 103 8.69 2.21 -7.22
C LEU A 103 8.53 2.51 -8.73
N THR A 104 7.41 3.14 -9.13
CA THR A 104 7.20 3.61 -10.50
C THR A 104 8.29 4.60 -10.92
N ARG A 105 8.64 5.56 -10.05
CA ARG A 105 9.68 6.56 -10.33
C ARG A 105 11.08 5.93 -10.38
N PHE A 106 11.35 4.95 -9.53
CA PHE A 106 12.57 4.13 -9.62
C PHE A 106 12.65 3.41 -10.97
N SER A 107 11.55 2.78 -11.41
CA SER A 107 11.47 2.07 -12.69
C SER A 107 11.62 3.01 -13.88
N MET A 108 11.07 4.22 -13.82
CA MET A 108 11.28 5.26 -14.84
C MET A 108 12.74 5.72 -14.91
N ALA A 109 13.39 5.89 -13.76
CA ALA A 109 14.82 6.22 -13.72
C ALA A 109 15.67 5.09 -14.32
N GLN A 110 15.39 3.84 -13.99
CA GLN A 110 16.06 2.69 -14.58
C GLN A 110 15.80 2.58 -16.10
N ARG A 111 14.59 2.91 -16.55
CA ARG A 111 14.27 2.99 -17.98
C ARG A 111 15.15 4.02 -18.70
N GLU A 112 15.29 5.23 -18.17
CA GLU A 112 16.15 6.28 -18.74
C GLU A 112 17.60 5.79 -18.82
N ILE A 113 18.11 5.13 -17.77
CA ILE A 113 19.49 4.59 -17.74
C ILE A 113 19.68 3.48 -18.79
N GLY A 114 18.75 2.51 -18.85
CA GLY A 114 18.84 1.39 -19.80
C GLY A 114 18.78 1.87 -21.25
N LEU A 115 17.83 2.74 -21.59
CA LEU A 115 17.73 3.31 -22.94
C LEU A 115 18.98 4.11 -23.32
N ALA A 116 19.54 4.92 -22.41
CA ALA A 116 20.77 5.67 -22.63
C ALA A 116 21.99 4.74 -22.80
N SER A 117 21.93 3.55 -22.22
CA SER A 117 22.97 2.50 -22.38
C SER A 117 22.79 1.64 -23.62
N GLY A 118 21.79 1.92 -24.48
CA GLY A 118 21.54 1.21 -25.72
C GLY A 118 20.66 -0.05 -25.59
N GLU A 119 20.01 -0.28 -24.44
CA GLU A 119 19.06 -1.37 -24.31
C GLU A 119 17.82 -1.11 -25.19
N PRO A 120 17.29 -2.13 -25.90
CA PRO A 120 16.06 -1.96 -26.65
C PRO A 120 14.85 -1.82 -25.71
N PRO A 121 13.90 -0.93 -26.04
CA PRO A 121 12.62 -0.90 -25.32
C PRO A 121 11.79 -2.15 -25.64
N VAL A 122 11.15 -2.72 -24.62
CA VAL A 122 10.24 -3.86 -24.73
C VAL A 122 8.82 -3.44 -24.31
N THR A 123 8.22 -4.07 -23.32
CA THR A 123 6.84 -3.80 -22.93
C THR A 123 6.65 -2.35 -22.45
N ARG A 124 5.75 -1.61 -23.10
CA ARG A 124 5.47 -0.17 -22.82
C ARG A 124 6.71 0.71 -22.77
N GLY A 125 7.74 0.35 -23.53
CA GLY A 125 8.98 1.13 -23.61
C GLY A 125 9.93 0.96 -22.44
N TYR A 126 9.70 0.01 -21.54
CA TYR A 126 10.65 -0.34 -20.50
C TYR A 126 11.70 -1.33 -21.02
N PRO A 127 13.00 -1.08 -20.83
CA PRO A 127 14.05 -2.03 -21.22
C PRO A 127 14.14 -3.21 -20.26
N PRO A 128 14.79 -4.34 -20.64
CA PRO A 128 14.90 -5.54 -19.82
C PRO A 128 15.53 -5.32 -18.45
N SER A 129 16.43 -4.36 -18.31
CA SER A 129 17.10 -4.05 -17.04
C SER A 129 16.12 -3.60 -15.95
N VAL A 130 14.98 -2.99 -16.30
CA VAL A 130 13.96 -2.60 -15.31
C VAL A 130 13.42 -3.84 -14.60
N TYR A 131 13.10 -4.87 -15.35
CA TYR A 131 12.54 -6.12 -14.81
C TYR A 131 13.56 -6.97 -14.06
N SER A 132 14.86 -6.79 -14.33
CA SER A 132 15.92 -7.47 -13.58
C SER A 132 16.37 -6.72 -12.33
N GLU A 133 16.29 -5.39 -12.30
CA GLU A 133 16.70 -4.57 -11.15
C GLU A 133 15.61 -4.47 -10.06
N MET A 134 14.34 -4.49 -10.47
CA MET A 134 13.23 -4.38 -9.51
C MET A 134 13.19 -5.54 -8.50
N PRO A 135 13.24 -6.82 -8.90
CA PRO A 135 13.31 -7.93 -7.94
C PRO A 135 14.51 -7.82 -7.01
N LYS A 136 15.70 -7.48 -7.54
CA LYS A 136 16.92 -7.31 -6.73
C LYS A 136 16.76 -6.24 -5.66
N LEU A 137 16.02 -5.16 -5.93
CA LEU A 137 15.75 -4.11 -4.95
C LEU A 137 14.74 -4.59 -3.90
N LEU A 138 13.63 -5.20 -4.34
CA LEU A 138 12.52 -5.57 -3.47
C LEU A 138 12.87 -6.73 -2.53
N GLU A 139 13.61 -7.73 -3.00
CA GLU A 139 14.01 -8.90 -2.21
C GLU A 139 15.04 -8.59 -1.10
N ARG A 140 15.58 -7.39 -1.05
CA ARG A 140 16.47 -6.93 0.04
C ARG A 140 15.72 -6.66 1.35
N ALA A 141 14.41 -6.37 1.28
CA ALA A 141 13.56 -6.30 2.46
C ALA A 141 13.30 -7.71 3.02
N GLY A 142 12.72 -7.77 4.21
CA GLY A 142 12.36 -9.03 4.85
C GLY A 142 13.13 -9.28 6.14
N ARG A 143 13.02 -10.52 6.64
CA ARG A 143 13.65 -10.93 7.89
C ARG A 143 15.09 -11.41 7.65
N ALA A 144 16.00 -10.94 8.47
CA ALA A 144 17.37 -11.47 8.53
C ALA A 144 17.57 -12.39 9.75
N ARG A 145 18.82 -12.77 10.02
CA ARG A 145 19.18 -13.55 11.21
C ARG A 145 18.85 -12.78 12.49
N VAL A 146 19.08 -11.49 12.49
CA VAL A 146 18.72 -10.52 13.54
C VAL A 146 17.99 -9.36 12.87
N GLY A 147 16.94 -8.83 13.49
CA GLY A 147 16.16 -7.73 12.95
C GLY A 147 15.33 -8.07 11.70
N SER A 148 14.59 -7.07 11.23
CA SER A 148 13.71 -7.23 10.08
C SER A 148 13.52 -5.92 9.31
N ILE A 149 13.16 -6.02 8.02
CA ILE A 149 12.67 -4.89 7.22
C ILE A 149 11.26 -5.23 6.73
N THR A 150 10.28 -4.44 7.15
CA THR A 150 8.96 -4.44 6.53
C THR A 150 8.96 -3.41 5.41
N GLY A 151 8.76 -3.83 4.18
CA GLY A 151 8.76 -2.97 3.00
C GLY A 151 7.35 -2.54 2.58
N LEU A 152 7.11 -1.24 2.45
CA LEU A 152 5.92 -0.65 1.84
C LEU A 152 6.34 0.13 0.60
N TYR A 153 5.89 -0.31 -0.56
CA TYR A 153 6.25 0.29 -1.84
C TYR A 153 5.02 0.88 -2.51
N THR A 154 5.06 2.16 -2.89
CA THR A 154 3.97 2.74 -3.66
C THR A 154 4.18 2.52 -5.15
N VAL A 155 3.11 2.23 -5.85
CA VAL A 155 3.07 2.16 -7.30
C VAL A 155 1.98 3.10 -7.83
N LEU A 156 2.35 3.95 -8.77
CA LEU A 156 1.45 4.85 -9.46
C LEU A 156 0.85 4.12 -10.66
N VAL A 157 -0.47 4.12 -10.74
CA VAL A 157 -1.22 3.55 -11.86
C VAL A 157 -1.93 4.66 -12.61
N ASP A 158 -1.76 4.72 -13.92
CA ASP A 158 -2.47 5.64 -14.78
C ASP A 158 -3.75 5.00 -15.31
N GLY A 159 -4.88 5.73 -15.24
CA GLY A 159 -6.14 5.31 -15.87
C GLY A 159 -6.77 4.02 -15.32
N GLU A 160 -6.49 3.64 -14.06
CA GLU A 160 -6.99 2.39 -13.45
C GLU A 160 -6.52 1.09 -14.15
N ASP A 161 -5.43 1.17 -14.94
CA ASP A 161 -4.82 0.02 -15.57
C ASP A 161 -3.90 -0.71 -14.58
N PHE A 162 -4.48 -1.51 -13.71
CA PHE A 162 -3.75 -2.32 -12.72
C PHE A 162 -2.93 -3.47 -13.33
N ASN A 163 -3.01 -3.68 -14.63
CA ASN A 163 -2.20 -4.65 -15.39
C ASN A 163 -1.00 -3.98 -16.08
N GLU A 164 -0.68 -2.76 -15.71
CA GLU A 164 0.54 -2.10 -16.17
C GLU A 164 1.76 -2.91 -15.75
N PRO A 165 2.80 -3.06 -16.61
CA PRO A 165 3.91 -3.98 -16.39
C PRO A 165 4.65 -3.81 -15.07
N ILE A 166 4.84 -2.57 -14.60
CA ILE A 166 5.52 -2.29 -13.33
C ILE A 166 4.66 -2.76 -12.14
N THR A 167 3.35 -2.48 -12.20
CA THR A 167 2.39 -2.92 -11.19
C THR A 167 2.30 -4.44 -11.14
N ASP A 168 2.21 -5.09 -12.28
CA ASP A 168 2.14 -6.55 -12.37
C ASP A 168 3.42 -7.22 -11.86
N THR A 169 4.59 -6.70 -12.26
CA THR A 169 5.88 -7.18 -11.77
C THR A 169 5.98 -7.02 -10.25
N ALA A 170 5.64 -5.85 -9.71
CA ALA A 170 5.66 -5.62 -8.26
C ALA A 170 4.71 -6.58 -7.52
N ARG A 171 3.48 -6.76 -8.04
CA ARG A 171 2.49 -7.69 -7.47
C ARG A 171 2.96 -9.15 -7.48
N SER A 172 3.74 -9.56 -8.47
CA SER A 172 4.27 -10.93 -8.55
C SER A 172 5.32 -11.24 -7.50
N ILE A 173 6.07 -10.22 -7.05
CA ILE A 173 7.19 -10.35 -6.09
C ILE A 173 6.70 -10.18 -4.65
N LEU A 174 5.80 -9.23 -4.40
CA LEU A 174 5.43 -8.79 -3.05
C LEU A 174 4.38 -9.70 -2.39
N ASP A 175 4.33 -9.69 -1.06
CA ASP A 175 3.43 -10.54 -0.24
C ASP A 175 1.96 -10.09 -0.26
N GLY A 176 1.68 -8.95 -0.85
CA GLY A 176 0.34 -8.41 -0.97
C GLY A 176 0.30 -7.01 -1.57
N HIS A 177 -0.91 -6.53 -1.80
CA HIS A 177 -1.12 -5.16 -2.25
C HIS A 177 -2.37 -4.55 -1.64
N ILE A 178 -2.28 -3.26 -1.36
CA ILE A 178 -3.38 -2.40 -0.91
C ILE A 178 -3.77 -1.52 -2.09
N MET A 179 -5.00 -1.70 -2.58
CA MET A 179 -5.52 -0.95 -3.72
C MET A 179 -6.23 0.30 -3.25
N LEU A 180 -5.82 1.47 -3.75
CA LEU A 180 -6.50 2.74 -3.52
C LEU A 180 -7.21 3.17 -4.79
N THR A 181 -8.51 3.49 -4.72
CA THR A 181 -9.32 3.83 -5.89
C THR A 181 -9.87 5.24 -5.84
N ARG A 182 -9.98 5.88 -7.03
CA ARG A 182 -10.67 7.17 -7.16
C ARG A 182 -12.16 7.07 -6.85
N LYS A 183 -12.78 5.92 -7.15
CA LYS A 183 -14.19 5.69 -6.87
C LYS A 183 -14.52 5.93 -5.39
N LEU A 184 -13.70 5.41 -4.48
CA LEU A 184 -13.84 5.62 -3.03
C LEU A 184 -13.46 7.04 -2.62
N ALA A 185 -12.34 7.58 -3.12
CA ALA A 185 -11.93 8.96 -2.84
C ALA A 185 -13.01 9.97 -3.26
N ASN A 186 -13.63 9.79 -4.42
CA ASN A 186 -14.73 10.65 -4.90
C ASN A 186 -16.00 10.55 -4.03
N LYS A 187 -16.20 9.41 -3.35
CA LYS A 187 -17.27 9.22 -2.36
C LYS A 187 -16.89 9.77 -0.98
N ASN A 188 -15.73 10.44 -0.84
CA ASN A 188 -15.15 10.90 0.44
C ASN A 188 -14.95 9.75 1.43
N HIS A 189 -14.70 8.54 0.95
CA HIS A 189 -14.40 7.37 1.75
C HIS A 189 -12.87 7.29 1.92
N TYR A 190 -12.37 7.60 3.12
CA TYR A 190 -10.94 7.56 3.42
C TYR A 190 -10.65 6.70 4.66
N PRO A 191 -9.54 5.92 4.63
CA PRO A 191 -8.64 5.72 3.48
C PRO A 191 -9.38 5.08 2.28
N ALA A 192 -9.02 5.49 1.05
CA ALA A 192 -9.71 5.06 -0.17
C ALA A 192 -9.32 3.63 -0.60
N ILE A 193 -9.26 2.70 0.37
CA ILE A 193 -8.81 1.32 0.21
C ILE A 193 -9.95 0.47 -0.35
N ASP A 194 -9.74 -0.10 -1.53
CA ASP A 194 -10.62 -1.13 -2.09
C ASP A 194 -10.25 -2.49 -1.50
N VAL A 195 -11.02 -2.94 -0.50
CA VAL A 195 -10.79 -4.20 0.21
C VAL A 195 -10.96 -5.41 -0.70
N LEU A 196 -11.87 -5.34 -1.67
CA LEU A 196 -12.15 -6.47 -2.57
C LEU A 196 -11.02 -6.68 -3.58
N GLN A 197 -10.36 -5.61 -4.01
CA GLN A 197 -9.21 -5.66 -4.91
C GLN A 197 -7.87 -5.80 -4.19
N SER A 198 -7.85 -5.65 -2.85
CA SER A 198 -6.64 -5.79 -2.04
C SER A 198 -6.40 -7.25 -1.65
N ILE A 199 -5.12 -7.66 -1.65
CA ILE A 199 -4.73 -9.05 -1.37
C ILE A 199 -3.62 -9.09 -0.34
N SER A 200 -3.72 -10.05 0.61
CA SER A 200 -2.62 -10.48 1.48
C SER A 200 -2.35 -11.97 1.27
N ARG A 201 -1.17 -12.32 0.82
CA ARG A 201 -0.72 -13.72 0.68
C ARG A 201 -0.38 -14.34 2.03
N CYS A 202 -0.07 -13.50 3.02
CA CYS A 202 0.33 -13.92 4.36
C CYS A 202 -0.84 -14.09 5.34
N MET A 203 -2.08 -13.71 4.96
CA MET A 203 -3.21 -13.66 5.88
C MET A 203 -3.44 -14.98 6.63
N SER A 204 -3.39 -16.12 5.94
CA SER A 204 -3.57 -17.44 6.55
C SER A 204 -2.51 -17.81 7.58
N MET A 205 -1.31 -17.22 7.47
CA MET A 205 -0.18 -17.47 8.38
C MET A 205 -0.14 -16.57 9.60
N VAL A 206 -0.81 -15.40 9.53
CA VAL A 206 -0.71 -14.35 10.55
C VAL A 206 -2.02 -14.11 11.30
N THR A 207 -3.12 -14.77 10.89
CA THR A 207 -4.45 -14.64 11.50
C THR A 207 -4.99 -15.98 11.97
N ASP A 208 -5.86 -15.98 12.97
CA ASP A 208 -6.61 -17.15 13.41
C ASP A 208 -7.87 -17.42 12.56
N LYS A 209 -8.67 -18.39 12.98
CA LYS A 209 -9.89 -18.78 12.26
C LYS A 209 -11.01 -17.75 12.40
N ALA A 210 -11.17 -17.14 13.57
CA ALA A 210 -12.24 -16.18 13.85
C ALA A 210 -12.03 -14.93 13.00
N HIS A 211 -10.83 -14.36 13.04
CA HIS A 211 -10.45 -13.22 12.21
C HIS A 211 -10.68 -13.49 10.71
N ARG A 212 -10.23 -14.66 10.19
CA ARG A 212 -10.45 -15.01 8.77
C ARG A 212 -11.92 -15.16 8.41
N ALA A 213 -12.71 -15.74 9.32
CA ALA A 213 -14.15 -15.91 9.12
C ALA A 213 -14.86 -14.54 9.07
N ALA A 214 -14.54 -13.63 9.99
CA ALA A 214 -15.07 -12.27 10.02
C ALA A 214 -14.68 -11.47 8.76
N ALA A 215 -13.41 -11.51 8.37
CA ALA A 215 -12.93 -10.89 7.13
C ALA A 215 -13.61 -11.46 5.88
N GLY A 216 -13.87 -12.77 5.86
CA GLY A 216 -14.62 -13.42 4.77
C GLY A 216 -16.07 -12.94 4.70
N LYS A 217 -16.76 -12.80 5.85
CA LYS A 217 -18.12 -12.27 5.92
C LYS A 217 -18.17 -10.82 5.43
N LEU A 218 -17.21 -9.97 5.87
CA LEU A 218 -17.09 -8.57 5.42
C LEU A 218 -16.97 -8.49 3.91
N LYS A 219 -16.03 -9.23 3.32
CA LYS A 219 -15.83 -9.26 1.85
C LYS A 219 -17.07 -9.75 1.11
N ASN A 220 -17.76 -10.76 1.63
CA ASN A 220 -18.99 -11.29 1.03
C ASN A 220 -20.10 -10.23 1.01
N ILE A 221 -20.30 -9.50 2.11
CA ILE A 221 -21.29 -8.41 2.20
C ILE A 221 -20.96 -7.32 1.18
N MET A 222 -19.71 -6.87 1.12
CA MET A 222 -19.27 -5.85 0.16
C MET A 222 -19.48 -6.31 -1.29
N ALA A 223 -19.09 -7.54 -1.63
CA ALA A 223 -19.25 -8.09 -2.98
C ALA A 223 -20.73 -8.19 -3.37
N THR A 224 -21.56 -8.78 -2.51
CA THR A 224 -23.01 -8.92 -2.75
C THR A 224 -23.69 -7.56 -2.91
N TYR A 225 -23.32 -6.58 -2.07
CA TYR A 225 -23.87 -5.22 -2.19
C TYR A 225 -23.44 -4.55 -3.50
N ASN A 226 -22.15 -4.65 -3.87
CA ASN A 226 -21.64 -4.06 -5.11
C ASN A 226 -22.31 -4.66 -6.36
N GLU A 227 -22.57 -5.96 -6.39
CA GLU A 227 -23.29 -6.64 -7.49
C GLU A 227 -24.74 -6.14 -7.62
N ALA A 228 -25.37 -5.76 -6.51
CA ALA A 228 -26.75 -5.29 -6.47
C ALA A 228 -26.88 -3.74 -6.48
N GLU A 229 -25.75 -2.99 -6.35
CA GLU A 229 -25.74 -1.53 -6.13
C GLU A 229 -26.60 -0.79 -7.19
N ASP A 230 -26.47 -1.15 -8.45
CA ASP A 230 -27.23 -0.49 -9.53
C ASP A 230 -28.73 -0.76 -9.42
N LEU A 231 -29.13 -2.00 -9.14
CA LEU A 231 -30.54 -2.38 -8.94
C LEU A 231 -31.17 -1.69 -7.73
N ILE A 232 -30.38 -1.52 -6.67
CA ILE A 232 -30.80 -0.82 -5.45
C ILE A 232 -31.00 0.67 -5.74
N ASN A 233 -30.02 1.29 -6.40
CA ASN A 233 -30.01 2.73 -6.69
C ASN A 233 -31.14 3.18 -7.61
N ILE A 234 -31.50 2.36 -8.61
CA ILE A 234 -32.64 2.65 -9.52
C ILE A 234 -34.00 2.20 -8.94
N GLY A 235 -34.04 1.65 -7.72
CA GLY A 235 -35.25 1.17 -7.08
C GLY A 235 -35.86 -0.09 -7.69
N ALA A 236 -35.09 -0.84 -8.49
CA ALA A 236 -35.56 -2.07 -9.14
C ALA A 236 -35.45 -3.30 -8.20
N TYR A 237 -34.64 -3.22 -7.15
CA TYR A 237 -34.57 -4.30 -6.15
C TYR A 237 -35.75 -4.30 -5.21
N LYS A 238 -36.41 -5.45 -5.08
CA LYS A 238 -37.52 -5.65 -4.14
C LYS A 238 -37.03 -6.39 -2.90
N LYS A 239 -37.17 -5.77 -1.73
CA LYS A 239 -36.83 -6.40 -0.44
C LYS A 239 -37.58 -7.74 -0.26
N GLY A 240 -36.87 -8.75 0.20
CA GLY A 240 -37.38 -10.12 0.37
C GLY A 240 -37.19 -11.02 -0.85
N SER A 241 -36.74 -10.50 -1.99
CA SER A 241 -36.52 -11.31 -3.20
C SER A 241 -35.21 -12.13 -3.14
N ASN A 242 -34.21 -11.66 -2.39
CA ASN A 242 -32.94 -12.37 -2.20
C ASN A 242 -32.40 -12.14 -0.77
N PRO A 243 -32.38 -13.17 0.09
CA PRO A 243 -31.92 -13.02 1.48
C PRO A 243 -30.47 -12.53 1.62
N ASN A 244 -29.58 -12.87 0.66
CA ASN A 244 -28.19 -12.43 0.71
C ASN A 244 -28.07 -10.93 0.43
N ILE A 245 -28.83 -10.41 -0.53
CA ILE A 245 -28.88 -8.99 -0.85
C ILE A 245 -29.51 -8.21 0.30
N ASP A 246 -30.62 -8.71 0.89
CA ASP A 246 -31.24 -8.09 2.05
C ASP A 246 -30.27 -7.99 3.23
N ASN A 247 -29.50 -9.05 3.49
CA ASN A 247 -28.46 -9.05 4.52
C ASN A 247 -27.34 -8.04 4.19
N ALA A 248 -26.90 -7.99 2.95
CA ALA A 248 -25.87 -7.03 2.52
C ALA A 248 -26.35 -5.59 2.69
N ILE A 249 -27.59 -5.26 2.27
CA ILE A 249 -28.21 -3.94 2.47
C ILE A 249 -28.26 -3.57 3.96
N SER A 250 -28.59 -4.52 4.83
CA SER A 250 -28.71 -4.27 6.27
C SER A 250 -27.38 -4.00 6.97
N LYS A 251 -26.27 -4.56 6.46
CA LYS A 251 -24.95 -4.51 7.11
C LYS A 251 -23.93 -3.57 6.44
N ILE A 252 -24.15 -3.17 5.19
CA ILE A 252 -23.16 -2.38 4.44
C ILE A 252 -22.83 -1.03 5.10
N GLY A 253 -23.78 -0.42 5.79
CA GLY A 253 -23.54 0.83 6.55
C GLY A 253 -22.47 0.61 7.63
N ALA A 254 -22.67 -0.37 8.50
CA ALA A 254 -21.72 -0.69 9.57
C ALA A 254 -20.35 -1.14 9.03
N VAL A 255 -20.32 -1.86 7.90
CA VAL A 255 -19.07 -2.23 7.22
C VAL A 255 -18.33 -1.00 6.72
N ASN A 256 -19.03 -0.05 6.09
CA ASN A 256 -18.40 1.19 5.62
C ASN A 256 -17.88 2.04 6.79
N ASP A 257 -18.65 2.15 7.88
CA ASP A 257 -18.22 2.89 9.08
C ASP A 257 -16.96 2.27 9.70
N PHE A 258 -16.84 0.94 9.74
CA PHE A 258 -15.64 0.23 10.18
C PHE A 258 -14.41 0.51 9.29
N LEU A 259 -14.62 0.70 7.98
CA LEU A 259 -13.53 0.94 7.01
C LEU A 259 -13.11 2.41 6.91
N LEU A 260 -13.90 3.33 7.46
CA LEU A 260 -13.56 4.76 7.54
C LEU A 260 -12.61 5.01 8.70
N GLN A 261 -11.60 5.84 8.46
CA GLN A 261 -10.67 6.27 9.51
C GLN A 261 -10.14 7.67 9.18
N THR A 262 -10.19 8.57 10.15
CA THR A 262 -9.55 9.88 10.02
C THR A 262 -8.03 9.78 10.22
N THR A 263 -7.30 10.82 9.83
CA THR A 263 -5.83 10.84 9.95
C THR A 263 -5.33 10.86 11.39
N ASP A 264 -6.18 11.25 12.34
CA ASP A 264 -5.84 11.40 13.76
C ASP A 264 -6.28 10.18 14.60
N GLU A 265 -7.16 9.34 14.05
CA GLU A 265 -7.59 8.11 14.71
C GLU A 265 -6.50 7.05 14.68
N LYS A 266 -6.42 6.31 15.78
CA LYS A 266 -5.47 5.23 15.95
C LYS A 266 -6.11 4.05 16.65
N TYR A 267 -6.08 2.92 15.98
CA TYR A 267 -6.51 1.63 16.54
C TYR A 267 -5.33 0.66 16.54
N ASP A 268 -5.19 -0.13 17.60
CA ASP A 268 -4.24 -1.21 17.57
C ASP A 268 -4.81 -2.45 16.86
N PHE A 269 -3.95 -3.44 16.61
CA PHE A 269 -4.34 -4.65 15.88
C PHE A 269 -5.47 -5.42 16.59
N ASN A 270 -5.41 -5.54 17.92
CA ASN A 270 -6.41 -6.31 18.68
C ASN A 270 -7.77 -5.59 18.67
N GLN A 271 -7.76 -4.27 18.92
CA GLN A 271 -8.97 -3.44 18.80
C GLN A 271 -9.62 -3.57 17.42
N THR A 272 -8.81 -3.53 16.35
CA THR A 272 -9.30 -3.66 14.98
C THR A 272 -9.94 -5.04 14.74
N VAL A 273 -9.32 -6.11 15.26
CA VAL A 273 -9.86 -7.47 15.13
C VAL A 273 -11.18 -7.62 15.93
N GLU A 274 -11.23 -7.12 17.16
CA GLU A 274 -12.45 -7.12 18.00
C GLU A 274 -13.58 -6.34 17.31
N MET A 275 -13.31 -5.17 16.76
CA MET A 275 -14.29 -4.39 16.00
C MET A 275 -14.79 -5.15 14.77
N LEU A 276 -13.88 -5.81 14.01
CA LEU A 276 -14.25 -6.61 12.84
C LEU A 276 -15.15 -7.80 13.22
N GLU A 277 -14.81 -8.53 14.28
CA GLU A 277 -15.57 -9.68 14.75
C GLU A 277 -16.95 -9.24 15.27
N GLY A 278 -17.00 -8.14 16.03
CA GLY A 278 -18.22 -7.55 16.57
C GLY A 278 -19.25 -7.13 15.52
N LEU A 279 -18.84 -6.84 14.26
CA LEU A 279 -19.78 -6.60 13.16
C LEU A 279 -20.72 -7.79 12.87
N PHE A 280 -20.33 -9.00 13.30
CA PHE A 280 -20.98 -10.26 12.96
C PHE A 280 -21.43 -11.07 14.16
N GLU A 281 -21.27 -10.53 15.38
CA GLU A 281 -21.79 -11.07 16.62
C GLU A 281 -23.20 -10.53 16.85
N GLY A 282 -24.18 -11.06 16.11
CA GLY A 282 -25.57 -10.63 16.23
C GLY A 282 -26.51 -11.49 15.39
#